data_150cb5e021ba9eef8a9d8c881b453cf7
#
_entry.id   150cb5e021ba9eef8a9d8c881b453cf7
#
_cell.length_a   1.000
_cell.length_b   1.000
_cell.length_c   1.000
_cell.angle_alpha   90.00
_cell.angle_beta   90.00
_cell.angle_gamma   90.00
#
_symmetry.space_group_name_H-M   'P 1'
#
loop_
_entity.id
_entity.type
_entity.pdbx_description
1 polymer ?
#
loop_
_entity_poly.entity_id
_entity_poly.type
_entity_poly.pdbx_seq_one_letter_code
_entity_poly.pdbx_strand_id
1 'polypeptide(L)'
;MNNKIKRFLPQILTLLFVILIFGFLTFNAQINMDNRGIDFGFGFLKQEASFDIQFSLVEYDGLDPYWWAYVAALLNTLLVAALGIIFCTILGVIVGVARLSPNYLIRNAAAWYVEFFRNIPLLLQIFFWFYAALRALPLPQDAEPLLVVSYMTIKGFYIPAMVWGNLNIFLYSLLCAIIGIFVVRIYAKRLQENEGKQLPVFFISIGLITILPFLSFLLGGVTLDFDLPVLKELSATSFTYEGGIGLPPELIALTLALSLYTATFVAECVRAGIQGISKGQKEAAASIGLTPNQILKLVVMPQALRIIIPPTTNQYLNLTKNSSLAAAIAYPDLVLVFAGTALMQTGKAIEIVSITMLTYLTLSLAIAALMNWYNKRIEIKEK
;
A
#
# COMPACT_ATOMS: atom_id res chain seq x y z
N MET A 1 -45.75 -20.95 21.44
CA MET A 1 -44.90 -19.89 20.90
C MET A 1 -43.83 -20.55 20.00
N ASN A 2 -43.85 -20.26 18.71
CA ASN A 2 -43.13 -20.99 17.66
C ASN A 2 -41.59 -21.00 17.95
N ASN A 3 -40.93 -22.14 17.92
CA ASN A 3 -39.48 -22.26 18.21
C ASN A 3 -38.59 -21.31 17.43
N LYS A 4 -39.04 -20.86 16.27
CA LYS A 4 -38.37 -19.81 15.47
C LYS A 4 -38.41 -18.44 16.16
N ILE A 5 -39.55 -18.08 16.81
CA ILE A 5 -39.69 -16.79 17.50
C ILE A 5 -38.76 -16.74 18.71
N LYS A 6 -38.66 -17.84 19.48
CA LYS A 6 -37.75 -17.91 20.67
C LYS A 6 -36.25 -17.73 20.26
N ARG A 7 -35.90 -18.16 19.07
CA ARG A 7 -34.50 -18.04 18.56
C ARG A 7 -34.15 -16.63 18.05
N PHE A 8 -35.14 -15.94 17.45
CA PHE A 8 -34.91 -14.59 16.90
C PHE A 8 -35.18 -13.47 17.89
N LEU A 9 -36.01 -13.73 18.95
CA LEU A 9 -36.38 -12.72 19.95
C LEU A 9 -35.15 -12.05 20.61
N PRO A 10 -34.11 -12.77 21.10
CA PRO A 10 -32.93 -12.13 21.66
C PRO A 10 -32.20 -11.25 20.66
N GLN A 11 -32.10 -11.69 19.39
CA GLN A 11 -31.42 -10.94 18.34
C GLN A 11 -32.16 -9.63 17.99
N ILE A 12 -33.50 -9.70 17.93
CA ILE A 12 -34.34 -8.52 17.70
C ILE A 12 -34.25 -7.56 18.90
N LEU A 13 -34.28 -8.07 20.13
CA LEU A 13 -34.15 -7.25 21.33
C LEU A 13 -32.77 -6.57 21.39
N THR A 14 -31.70 -7.30 21.06
CA THR A 14 -30.33 -6.73 20.98
C THR A 14 -30.25 -5.65 19.92
N LEU A 15 -30.79 -5.90 18.73
CA LEU A 15 -30.80 -4.92 17.64
C LEU A 15 -31.62 -3.67 18.04
N LEU A 16 -32.78 -3.85 18.64
CA LEU A 16 -33.63 -2.76 19.11
C LEU A 16 -32.93 -1.94 20.21
N PHE A 17 -32.26 -2.60 21.14
CA PHE A 17 -31.48 -1.96 22.19
C PHE A 17 -30.31 -1.12 21.60
N VAL A 18 -29.58 -1.67 20.62
CA VAL A 18 -28.53 -0.94 19.92
C VAL A 18 -29.10 0.28 19.20
N ILE A 19 -30.21 0.14 18.46
CA ILE A 19 -30.88 1.26 17.78
C ILE A 19 -31.32 2.34 18.77
N LEU A 20 -31.88 1.94 19.90
CA LEU A 20 -32.32 2.89 20.95
C LEU A 20 -31.13 3.65 21.57
N ILE A 21 -30.03 2.96 21.85
CA ILE A 21 -28.81 3.61 22.36
C ILE A 21 -28.29 4.62 21.33
N PHE A 22 -28.13 4.21 20.05
CA PHE A 22 -27.67 5.12 19.02
C PHE A 22 -28.64 6.30 18.80
N GLY A 23 -29.94 6.05 18.82
CA GLY A 23 -30.97 7.10 18.74
C GLY A 23 -30.86 8.10 19.90
N PHE A 24 -30.70 7.59 21.13
CA PHE A 24 -30.50 8.42 22.33
C PHE A 24 -29.20 9.24 22.25
N LEU A 25 -28.09 8.62 21.85
CA LEU A 25 -26.80 9.31 21.70
C LEU A 25 -26.84 10.39 20.63
N THR A 26 -27.43 10.12 19.46
CA THR A 26 -27.59 11.11 18.39
C THR A 26 -28.48 12.26 18.78
N PHE A 27 -29.61 11.98 19.45
CA PHE A 27 -30.52 13.00 19.97
C PHE A 27 -29.84 13.92 20.99
N ASN A 28 -29.11 13.35 21.95
CA ASN A 28 -28.36 14.15 22.94
C ASN A 28 -27.22 14.94 22.28
N ALA A 29 -26.52 14.34 21.30
CA ALA A 29 -25.48 15.04 20.56
C ALA A 29 -26.05 16.26 19.82
N GLN A 30 -27.20 16.10 19.18
CA GLN A 30 -27.87 17.19 18.46
C GLN A 30 -28.27 18.34 19.41
N ILE A 31 -28.93 18.02 20.53
CA ILE A 31 -29.29 19.03 21.55
C ILE A 31 -28.03 19.77 22.08
N ASN A 32 -26.97 19.04 22.37
CA ASN A 32 -25.72 19.63 22.86
C ASN A 32 -25.03 20.51 21.81
N MET A 33 -25.11 20.15 20.53
CA MET A 33 -24.61 20.96 19.43
C MET A 33 -25.40 22.24 19.27
N ASP A 34 -26.73 22.15 19.27
CA ASP A 34 -27.63 23.31 19.15
C ASP A 34 -27.40 24.27 20.33
N ASN A 35 -27.26 23.77 21.55
CA ASN A 35 -26.97 24.57 22.74
C ASN A 35 -25.58 25.24 22.72
N ARG A 36 -24.62 24.70 21.95
CA ARG A 36 -23.27 25.26 21.80
C ARG A 36 -23.11 26.07 20.53
N GLY A 37 -24.17 26.24 19.72
CA GLY A 37 -24.11 26.93 18.44
C GLY A 37 -23.20 26.25 17.41
N ILE A 38 -23.07 24.92 17.49
CA ILE A 38 -22.27 24.13 16.54
C ILE A 38 -23.19 23.67 15.40
N ASP A 39 -23.06 24.26 14.24
CA ASP A 39 -23.78 23.86 13.05
C ASP A 39 -23.24 22.56 12.47
N PHE A 40 -24.11 21.60 12.22
CA PHE A 40 -23.80 20.40 11.46
C PHE A 40 -23.85 20.69 9.97
N GLY A 41 -22.84 20.27 9.20
CA GLY A 41 -22.87 20.39 7.76
C GLY A 41 -21.52 20.23 7.08
N PHE A 42 -21.58 19.79 5.83
CA PHE A 42 -20.40 19.54 4.99
C PHE A 42 -20.00 20.72 4.11
N GLY A 43 -20.62 21.91 4.33
CA GLY A 43 -20.34 23.12 3.55
C GLY A 43 -18.89 23.58 3.64
N PHE A 44 -18.23 23.34 4.76
CA PHE A 44 -16.83 23.65 4.97
C PHE A 44 -15.88 23.01 3.95
N LEU A 45 -16.25 21.85 3.40
CA LEU A 45 -15.42 21.15 2.40
C LEU A 45 -15.12 22.00 1.16
N LYS A 46 -15.94 22.99 0.86
CA LYS A 46 -15.78 23.89 -0.28
C LYS A 46 -15.06 25.20 0.08
N GLN A 47 -14.78 25.42 1.36
CA GLN A 47 -14.05 26.60 1.83
C GLN A 47 -12.54 26.40 1.63
N GLU A 48 -11.80 27.49 1.52
CA GLU A 48 -10.34 27.48 1.46
C GLU A 48 -9.75 26.89 2.73
N ALA A 49 -8.77 26.01 2.57
CA ALA A 49 -8.16 25.31 3.71
C ALA A 49 -7.23 26.20 4.54
N SER A 50 -6.60 27.19 3.92
CA SER A 50 -5.71 28.17 4.55
C SER A 50 -4.53 27.55 5.32
N PHE A 51 -4.03 26.40 4.89
CA PHE A 51 -2.81 25.77 5.41
C PHE A 51 -2.08 25.01 4.29
N ASP A 52 -0.77 24.88 4.43
CA ASP A 52 0.06 24.15 3.48
C ASP A 52 0.28 22.71 3.89
N ILE A 53 0.44 21.82 2.89
CA ILE A 53 0.82 20.43 3.07
C ILE A 53 2.26 20.28 2.55
N GLN A 54 3.21 19.99 3.45
CA GLN A 54 4.65 19.96 3.14
C GLN A 54 5.03 18.93 2.07
N PHE A 55 4.29 17.87 1.95
CA PHE A 55 4.48 16.81 0.95
C PHE A 55 3.13 16.39 0.42
N SER A 56 2.97 16.44 -0.90
CA SER A 56 1.77 15.99 -1.60
C SER A 56 2.14 15.37 -2.93
N LEU A 57 1.40 14.33 -3.33
CA LEU A 57 1.51 13.69 -4.65
C LEU A 57 0.80 14.48 -5.76
N VAL A 58 -0.03 15.45 -5.39
CA VAL A 58 -0.76 16.35 -6.29
C VAL A 58 -0.42 17.80 -5.95
N GLU A 59 -0.53 18.68 -6.90
CA GLU A 59 -0.39 20.10 -6.65
C GLU A 59 -1.45 20.54 -5.66
N TYR A 60 -1.01 21.20 -4.59
CA TYR A 60 -1.85 21.70 -3.50
C TYR A 60 -1.25 22.98 -2.95
N ASP A 61 -2.08 23.98 -2.74
CA ASP A 61 -1.73 25.18 -2.00
C ASP A 61 -2.80 25.53 -0.96
N GLY A 62 -2.49 26.44 -0.02
CA GLY A 62 -3.41 26.81 1.05
C GLY A 62 -4.71 27.48 0.60
N LEU A 63 -4.83 27.93 -0.66
CA LEU A 63 -6.03 28.50 -1.25
C LEU A 63 -6.99 27.42 -1.76
N ASP A 64 -6.51 26.20 -1.88
CA ASP A 64 -7.35 25.06 -2.27
C ASP A 64 -8.39 24.72 -1.20
N PRO A 65 -9.55 24.18 -1.60
CA PRO A 65 -10.61 23.84 -0.66
C PRO A 65 -10.27 22.60 0.19
N TYR A 66 -10.90 22.48 1.38
CA TYR A 66 -10.70 21.35 2.29
C TYR A 66 -10.90 19.98 1.65
N TRP A 67 -11.81 19.84 0.67
CA TRP A 67 -11.97 18.56 -0.03
C TRP A 67 -10.73 18.17 -0.84
N TRP A 68 -9.97 19.16 -1.36
CA TRP A 68 -8.72 18.92 -2.07
C TRP A 68 -7.58 18.57 -1.11
N ALA A 69 -7.51 19.27 0.04
CA ALA A 69 -6.62 18.88 1.14
C ALA A 69 -6.87 17.42 1.59
N TYR A 70 -8.15 17.01 1.67
CA TYR A 70 -8.52 15.63 1.94
C TYR A 70 -7.98 14.67 0.88
N VAL A 71 -8.10 14.98 -0.40
CA VAL A 71 -7.59 14.13 -1.50
C VAL A 71 -6.07 14.01 -1.43
N ALA A 72 -5.35 15.13 -1.23
CA ALA A 72 -3.90 15.14 -1.08
C ALA A 72 -3.44 14.24 0.09
N ALA A 73 -4.07 14.39 1.24
CA ALA A 73 -3.79 13.59 2.43
C ALA A 73 -4.14 12.09 2.25
N LEU A 74 -5.24 11.79 1.57
CA LEU A 74 -5.64 10.42 1.23
C LEU A 74 -4.59 9.75 0.33
N LEU A 75 -4.10 10.47 -0.68
CA LEU A 75 -3.05 9.96 -1.57
C LEU A 75 -1.76 9.67 -0.82
N ASN A 76 -1.37 10.52 0.12
CA ASN A 76 -0.22 10.29 0.99
C ASN A 76 -0.40 9.04 1.87
N THR A 77 -1.59 8.83 2.42
CA THR A 77 -1.93 7.61 3.17
C THR A 77 -1.83 6.36 2.30
N LEU A 78 -2.36 6.43 1.07
CA LEU A 78 -2.29 5.34 0.11
C LEU A 78 -0.86 5.04 -0.33
N LEU A 79 -0.02 6.05 -0.51
CA LEU A 79 1.39 5.88 -0.84
C LEU A 79 2.12 5.08 0.23
N VAL A 80 2.00 5.47 1.49
CA VAL A 80 2.61 4.74 2.63
C VAL A 80 2.08 3.32 2.71
N ALA A 81 0.77 3.13 2.59
CA ALA A 81 0.16 1.81 2.64
C ALA A 81 0.67 0.91 1.51
N ALA A 82 0.74 1.43 0.28
CA ALA A 82 1.22 0.68 -0.88
C ALA A 82 2.70 0.30 -0.75
N LEU A 83 3.56 1.27 -0.43
CA LEU A 83 4.99 1.02 -0.21
C LEU A 83 5.20 0.03 0.95
N GLY A 84 4.52 0.23 2.06
CA GLY A 84 4.59 -0.65 3.21
C GLY A 84 4.17 -2.09 2.90
N ILE A 85 3.07 -2.28 2.15
CA ILE A 85 2.60 -3.61 1.72
C ILE A 85 3.62 -4.27 0.79
N ILE A 86 4.18 -3.56 -0.17
CA ILE A 86 5.19 -4.09 -1.10
C ILE A 86 6.43 -4.56 -0.31
N PHE A 87 7.01 -3.68 0.49
CA PHE A 87 8.24 -3.99 1.21
C PHE A 87 8.05 -5.04 2.31
N CYS A 88 6.95 -4.97 3.08
CA CYS A 88 6.67 -6.00 4.09
C CYS A 88 6.41 -7.37 3.47
N THR A 89 5.83 -7.44 2.28
CA THR A 89 5.60 -8.70 1.57
C THR A 89 6.91 -9.31 1.10
N ILE A 90 7.75 -8.52 0.42
CA ILE A 90 9.06 -8.99 -0.06
C ILE A 90 9.92 -9.48 1.11
N LEU A 91 10.08 -8.64 2.12
CA LEU A 91 10.89 -8.96 3.29
C LEU A 91 10.30 -10.13 4.10
N GLY A 92 8.97 -10.13 4.28
CA GLY A 92 8.27 -11.19 5.00
C GLY A 92 8.38 -12.55 4.33
N VAL A 93 8.31 -12.61 3.01
CA VAL A 93 8.53 -13.85 2.26
C VAL A 93 9.99 -14.32 2.42
N ILE A 94 10.96 -13.42 2.24
CA ILE A 94 12.40 -13.76 2.41
C ILE A 94 12.66 -14.30 3.81
N VAL A 95 12.22 -13.59 4.85
CA VAL A 95 12.43 -13.97 6.25
C VAL A 95 11.68 -15.26 6.60
N GLY A 96 10.43 -15.42 6.12
CA GLY A 96 9.62 -16.60 6.35
C GLY A 96 10.25 -17.87 5.77
N VAL A 97 10.80 -17.77 4.55
CA VAL A 97 11.54 -18.87 3.91
C VAL A 97 12.87 -19.12 4.63
N ALA A 98 13.60 -18.06 5.02
CA ALA A 98 14.86 -18.16 5.75
C ALA A 98 14.69 -18.87 7.10
N ARG A 99 13.55 -18.71 7.78
CA ARG A 99 13.22 -19.45 9.03
C ARG A 99 13.02 -20.95 8.82
N LEU A 100 12.83 -21.41 7.60
CA LEU A 100 12.72 -22.82 7.22
C LEU A 100 14.05 -23.42 6.73
N SER A 101 15.10 -22.61 6.64
CA SER A 101 16.41 -23.03 6.16
C SER A 101 17.01 -24.14 7.02
N PRO A 102 17.62 -25.17 6.42
CA PRO A 102 18.42 -26.15 7.15
C PRO A 102 19.68 -25.53 7.76
N ASN A 103 20.14 -24.40 7.23
CA ASN A 103 21.29 -23.69 7.76
C ASN A 103 20.94 -23.01 9.09
N TYR A 104 21.66 -23.38 10.14
CA TYR A 104 21.44 -22.90 11.51
C TYR A 104 21.55 -21.39 11.63
N LEU A 105 22.57 -20.76 10.99
CA LEU A 105 22.78 -19.33 11.07
C LEU A 105 21.65 -18.54 10.41
N ILE A 106 21.26 -18.95 9.19
CA ILE A 106 20.18 -18.28 8.46
C ILE A 106 18.86 -18.39 9.23
N ARG A 107 18.54 -19.58 9.73
CA ARG A 107 17.31 -19.80 10.49
C ARG A 107 17.27 -18.98 11.77
N ASN A 108 18.36 -18.95 12.53
CA ASN A 108 18.42 -18.21 13.77
C ASN A 108 18.44 -16.70 13.55
N ALA A 109 19.16 -16.19 12.56
CA ALA A 109 19.15 -14.77 12.20
C ALA A 109 17.72 -14.30 11.84
N ALA A 110 17.02 -15.10 11.02
CA ALA A 110 15.62 -14.82 10.67
C ALA A 110 14.68 -14.90 11.89
N ALA A 111 14.90 -15.83 12.81
CA ALA A 111 14.13 -15.94 14.05
C ALA A 111 14.38 -14.72 14.94
N TRP A 112 15.65 -14.33 15.14
CA TRP A 112 16.05 -13.13 15.88
C TRP A 112 15.41 -11.85 15.35
N TYR A 113 15.42 -11.67 14.02
CA TYR A 113 14.74 -10.54 13.38
C TYR A 113 13.26 -10.49 13.76
N VAL A 114 12.54 -11.61 13.63
CA VAL A 114 11.11 -11.68 13.95
C VAL A 114 10.85 -11.37 15.42
N GLU A 115 11.60 -11.97 16.34
CA GLU A 115 11.47 -11.76 17.78
C GLU A 115 11.76 -10.30 18.17
N PHE A 116 12.83 -9.73 17.62
CA PHE A 116 13.23 -8.36 17.91
C PHE A 116 12.16 -7.35 17.50
N PHE A 117 11.74 -7.35 16.21
CA PHE A 117 10.82 -6.35 15.72
C PHE A 117 9.37 -6.53 16.24
N ARG A 118 8.94 -7.74 16.54
CA ARG A 118 7.60 -7.99 17.10
C ARG A 118 7.46 -7.53 18.55
N ASN A 119 8.51 -7.59 19.33
CA ASN A 119 8.48 -7.27 20.75
C ASN A 119 8.67 -5.77 21.04
N ILE A 120 9.02 -4.96 20.03
CA ILE A 120 9.12 -3.52 20.16
C ILE A 120 7.84 -2.88 19.66
N PRO A 121 7.18 -1.99 20.42
CA PRO A 121 5.99 -1.25 19.95
C PRO A 121 6.27 -0.50 18.66
N LEU A 122 5.35 -0.60 17.69
CA LEU A 122 5.53 0.01 16.36
C LEU A 122 5.81 1.52 16.43
N LEU A 123 5.11 2.26 17.29
CA LEU A 123 5.30 3.70 17.44
C LEU A 123 6.74 4.04 17.87
N LEU A 124 7.34 3.24 18.76
CA LEU A 124 8.73 3.43 19.15
C LEU A 124 9.71 3.15 18.00
N GLN A 125 9.39 2.19 17.13
CA GLN A 125 10.17 1.95 15.92
C GLN A 125 10.09 3.14 14.96
N ILE A 126 8.91 3.74 14.78
CA ILE A 126 8.73 4.96 13.96
C ILE A 126 9.60 6.09 14.52
N PHE A 127 9.57 6.33 15.84
CA PHE A 127 10.39 7.35 16.47
C PHE A 127 11.89 7.07 16.35
N PHE A 128 12.31 5.81 16.49
CA PHE A 128 13.71 5.43 16.30
C PHE A 128 14.19 5.74 14.88
N TRP A 129 13.45 5.31 13.87
CA TRP A 129 13.83 5.56 12.49
C TRP A 129 13.86 7.05 12.17
N PHE A 130 12.88 7.81 12.64
CA PHE A 130 12.79 9.23 12.36
C PHE A 130 13.79 10.07 13.17
N TYR A 131 13.81 9.94 14.50
CA TYR A 131 14.62 10.80 15.36
C TYR A 131 16.06 10.32 15.57
N ALA A 132 16.31 9.03 15.54
CA ALA A 132 17.64 8.50 15.79
C ALA A 132 18.38 8.18 14.48
N ALA A 133 17.78 7.37 13.58
CA ALA A 133 18.47 6.91 12.39
C ALA A 133 18.58 8.01 11.31
N LEU A 134 17.46 8.66 10.94
CA LEU A 134 17.47 9.62 9.84
C LEU A 134 18.10 10.97 10.24
N ARG A 135 18.01 11.38 11.51
CA ARG A 135 18.67 12.60 11.97
C ARG A 135 20.19 12.46 12.15
N ALA A 136 20.72 11.26 12.12
CA ALA A 136 22.16 11.02 12.08
C ALA A 136 22.76 11.16 10.67
N LEU A 137 21.94 11.38 9.66
CA LEU A 137 22.39 11.59 8.28
C LEU A 137 23.02 12.98 8.10
N PRO A 138 23.88 13.15 7.08
CA PRO A 138 24.55 14.41 6.81
C PRO A 138 23.56 15.54 6.43
N LEU A 139 23.99 16.77 6.62
CA LEU A 139 23.31 17.95 6.05
C LEU A 139 23.40 17.92 4.52
N PRO A 140 22.46 18.57 3.80
CA PRO A 140 22.47 18.57 2.34
C PRO A 140 23.79 18.99 1.70
N GLN A 141 24.47 20.00 2.28
CA GLN A 141 25.77 20.48 1.78
C GLN A 141 26.94 19.52 2.01
N ASP A 142 26.81 18.62 2.98
CA ASP A 142 27.85 17.67 3.37
C ASP A 142 27.55 16.26 2.86
N ALA A 143 26.48 16.08 2.11
CA ALA A 143 26.04 14.78 1.65
C ALA A 143 26.81 14.34 0.40
N GLU A 144 27.41 13.15 0.49
CA GLU A 144 28.02 12.48 -0.66
C GLU A 144 26.95 11.76 -1.50
N PRO A 145 27.16 11.70 -2.83
CA PRO A 145 26.21 11.02 -3.71
C PRO A 145 26.17 9.52 -3.43
N LEU A 146 24.99 9.01 -3.14
CA LEU A 146 24.68 7.59 -3.10
C LEU A 146 24.33 7.15 -4.52
N LEU A 147 24.92 6.05 -5.03
CA LEU A 147 24.64 5.56 -6.39
C LEU A 147 24.72 6.65 -7.48
N VAL A 148 25.83 7.39 -7.51
CA VAL A 148 26.23 8.39 -8.52
C VAL A 148 25.47 9.71 -8.49
N VAL A 149 24.13 9.72 -8.37
CA VAL A 149 23.29 10.94 -8.50
C VAL A 149 22.11 11.00 -7.53
N SER A 150 22.13 10.19 -6.49
CA SER A 150 21.11 10.21 -5.43
C SER A 150 21.72 10.69 -4.12
N TYR A 151 20.98 11.43 -3.32
CA TYR A 151 21.49 11.99 -2.07
C TYR A 151 20.57 11.63 -0.90
N MET A 152 21.17 11.16 0.20
CA MET A 152 20.45 10.83 1.43
C MET A 152 20.89 11.79 2.54
N THR A 153 19.97 12.60 3.03
CA THR A 153 20.24 13.69 3.96
C THR A 153 19.21 13.71 5.08
N ILE A 154 19.46 14.52 6.11
CA ILE A 154 18.48 14.77 7.18
C ILE A 154 17.17 15.40 6.65
N LYS A 155 17.19 16.02 5.47
CA LYS A 155 16.01 16.63 4.83
C LYS A 155 15.25 15.67 3.92
N GLY A 156 15.76 14.48 3.70
CA GLY A 156 15.12 13.45 2.88
C GLY A 156 16.07 12.73 1.95
N PHE A 157 15.47 11.90 1.11
CA PHE A 157 16.14 11.16 0.06
C PHE A 157 15.76 11.71 -1.30
N TYR A 158 16.78 12.13 -2.05
CA TYR A 158 16.63 12.77 -3.36
C TYR A 158 17.15 11.82 -4.44
N ILE A 159 16.29 11.46 -5.39
CA ILE A 159 16.60 10.57 -6.50
C ILE A 159 16.30 11.25 -7.83
N PRO A 160 16.99 10.90 -8.92
CA PRO A 160 16.65 11.40 -10.24
C PRO A 160 15.19 11.14 -10.59
N ALA A 161 14.49 12.15 -11.09
CA ALA A 161 13.17 11.98 -11.67
C ALA A 161 13.29 11.65 -13.15
N MET A 162 12.46 10.73 -13.61
CA MET A 162 12.34 10.42 -15.03
C MET A 162 11.29 11.35 -15.63
N VAL A 163 11.72 12.29 -16.47
CA VAL A 163 10.84 13.24 -17.13
C VAL A 163 10.53 12.73 -18.54
N TRP A 164 9.25 12.51 -18.75
CA TRP A 164 8.74 12.04 -20.02
C TRP A 164 8.27 13.22 -20.87
N GLY A 165 9.00 13.55 -21.91
CA GLY A 165 8.49 14.46 -22.93
C GLY A 165 7.43 13.73 -23.77
N ASN A 166 6.30 14.41 -24.00
CA ASN A 166 5.17 13.86 -24.77
C ASN A 166 4.63 12.51 -24.27
N LEU A 167 4.45 12.39 -22.94
CA LEU A 167 3.91 11.19 -22.30
C LEU A 167 2.64 10.67 -22.98
N ASN A 168 1.80 11.56 -23.51
CA ASN A 168 0.58 11.19 -24.23
C ASN A 168 0.86 10.27 -25.44
N ILE A 169 1.93 10.51 -26.18
CA ILE A 169 2.31 9.67 -27.35
C ILE A 169 2.69 8.27 -26.87
N PHE A 170 3.44 8.17 -25.76
CA PHE A 170 3.74 6.88 -25.14
C PHE A 170 2.48 6.15 -24.69
N LEU A 171 1.55 6.85 -24.01
CA LEU A 171 0.29 6.27 -23.54
C LEU A 171 -0.59 5.82 -24.73
N TYR A 172 -0.64 6.58 -25.81
CA TYR A 172 -1.36 6.17 -27.02
C TYR A 172 -0.72 4.95 -27.67
N SER A 173 0.59 4.87 -27.74
CA SER A 173 1.29 3.70 -28.28
C SER A 173 1.02 2.44 -27.44
N LEU A 174 1.00 2.58 -26.11
CA LEU A 174 0.65 1.51 -25.18
C LEU A 174 -0.82 1.08 -25.33
N LEU A 175 -1.73 2.03 -25.46
CA LEU A 175 -3.15 1.75 -25.72
C LEU A 175 -3.34 0.98 -27.04
N CYS A 176 -2.66 1.41 -28.12
CA CYS A 176 -2.66 0.72 -29.41
C CYS A 176 -2.12 -0.72 -29.27
N ALA A 177 -1.05 -0.92 -28.46
CA ALA A 177 -0.51 -2.24 -28.19
C ALA A 177 -1.54 -3.15 -27.49
N ILE A 178 -2.23 -2.62 -26.47
CA ILE A 178 -3.28 -3.35 -25.71
C ILE A 178 -4.44 -3.73 -26.65
N ILE A 179 -4.92 -2.78 -27.45
CA ILE A 179 -5.99 -3.04 -28.45
C ILE A 179 -5.52 -4.11 -29.45
N GLY A 180 -4.28 -3.99 -29.96
CA GLY A 180 -3.67 -4.97 -30.86
C GLY A 180 -3.61 -6.38 -30.25
N ILE A 181 -3.25 -6.50 -28.99
CA ILE A 181 -3.24 -7.78 -28.26
C ILE A 181 -4.68 -8.36 -28.19
N PHE A 182 -5.67 -7.52 -27.96
CA PHE A 182 -7.06 -7.97 -27.90
C PHE A 182 -7.54 -8.49 -29.27
N VAL A 183 -7.21 -7.77 -30.34
CA VAL A 183 -7.51 -8.18 -31.72
C VAL A 183 -6.81 -9.49 -32.08
N VAL A 184 -5.52 -9.60 -31.76
CA VAL A 184 -4.74 -10.84 -32.02
C VAL A 184 -5.33 -12.04 -31.26
N ARG A 185 -5.77 -11.87 -30.03
CA ARG A 185 -6.41 -12.95 -29.26
C ARG A 185 -7.74 -13.41 -29.88
N ILE A 186 -8.56 -12.47 -30.33
CA ILE A 186 -9.82 -12.81 -31.01
C ILE A 186 -9.55 -13.53 -32.33
N TYR A 187 -8.60 -13.01 -33.11
CA TYR A 187 -8.20 -13.60 -34.39
C TYR A 187 -7.60 -15.01 -34.21
N ALA A 188 -6.69 -15.18 -33.25
CA ALA A 188 -6.09 -16.46 -32.94
C ALA A 188 -7.12 -17.52 -32.52
N LYS A 189 -8.13 -17.11 -31.72
CA LYS A 189 -9.23 -17.98 -31.32
C LYS A 189 -10.05 -18.42 -32.54
N ARG A 190 -10.41 -17.51 -33.43
CA ARG A 190 -11.16 -17.82 -34.68
C ARG A 190 -10.35 -18.73 -35.61
N LEU A 191 -9.05 -18.48 -35.74
CA LEU A 191 -8.18 -19.30 -36.59
C LEU A 191 -8.04 -20.74 -36.04
N GLN A 192 -7.98 -20.88 -34.71
CA GLN A 192 -7.94 -22.16 -34.06
C GLN A 192 -9.27 -22.92 -34.20
N GLU A 193 -10.41 -22.23 -34.12
CA GLU A 193 -11.73 -22.83 -34.28
C GLU A 193 -12.01 -23.23 -35.73
N ASN A 194 -11.58 -22.46 -36.72
CA ASN A 194 -11.88 -22.69 -38.13
C ASN A 194 -10.87 -23.58 -38.86
N GLU A 195 -9.58 -23.45 -38.54
CA GLU A 195 -8.50 -24.08 -39.29
C GLU A 195 -7.62 -25.00 -38.44
N GLY A 196 -7.85 -25.06 -37.10
CA GLY A 196 -7.02 -25.85 -36.17
C GLY A 196 -5.61 -25.29 -35.95
N LYS A 197 -5.28 -24.12 -36.52
CA LYS A 197 -3.93 -23.52 -36.43
C LYS A 197 -3.78 -22.76 -35.11
N GLN A 198 -2.69 -22.99 -34.40
CA GLN A 198 -2.35 -22.26 -33.16
C GLN A 198 -1.32 -21.16 -33.46
N LEU A 199 -1.69 -19.92 -33.18
CA LEU A 199 -0.76 -18.78 -33.21
C LEU A 199 -0.03 -18.64 -31.87
N PRO A 200 1.25 -18.25 -31.86
CA PRO A 200 2.02 -17.98 -30.63
C PRO A 200 1.62 -16.63 -30.01
N VAL A 201 0.35 -16.54 -29.55
CA VAL A 201 -0.25 -15.31 -29.02
C VAL A 201 0.59 -14.65 -27.93
N PHE A 202 1.27 -15.45 -27.12
CA PHE A 202 2.14 -14.95 -26.06
C PHE A 202 3.30 -14.10 -26.61
N PHE A 203 4.04 -14.62 -27.59
CA PHE A 203 5.18 -13.91 -28.20
C PHE A 203 4.73 -12.69 -29.00
N ILE A 204 3.61 -12.79 -29.73
CA ILE A 204 3.02 -11.66 -30.45
C ILE A 204 2.59 -10.55 -29.46
N SER A 205 1.99 -10.92 -28.34
CA SER A 205 1.58 -9.96 -27.30
C SER A 205 2.78 -9.25 -26.67
N ILE A 206 3.85 -9.97 -26.36
CA ILE A 206 5.10 -9.37 -25.88
C ILE A 206 5.67 -8.44 -26.94
N GLY A 207 5.72 -8.88 -28.21
CA GLY A 207 6.20 -8.05 -29.30
C GLY A 207 5.42 -6.74 -29.45
N LEU A 208 4.10 -6.78 -29.39
CA LEU A 208 3.27 -5.59 -29.49
C LEU A 208 3.50 -4.62 -28.32
N ILE A 209 3.56 -5.13 -27.10
CA ILE A 209 3.69 -4.28 -25.89
C ILE A 209 5.11 -3.70 -25.73
N THR A 210 6.11 -4.28 -26.40
CA THR A 210 7.48 -3.77 -26.38
C THR A 210 7.81 -2.93 -27.60
N ILE A 211 7.45 -3.40 -28.82
CA ILE A 211 7.85 -2.75 -30.07
C ILE A 211 7.10 -1.44 -30.28
N LEU A 212 5.79 -1.37 -30.04
CA LEU A 212 5.02 -0.14 -30.29
C LEU A 212 5.45 1.03 -29.40
N PRO A 213 5.60 0.89 -28.07
CA PRO A 213 6.18 1.95 -27.25
C PRO A 213 7.62 2.26 -27.62
N PHE A 214 8.44 1.26 -27.94
CA PHE A 214 9.81 1.48 -28.36
C PHE A 214 9.91 2.26 -29.67
N LEU A 215 9.05 2.00 -30.66
CA LEU A 215 8.95 2.79 -31.86
C LEU A 215 8.59 4.25 -31.61
N SER A 216 7.78 4.54 -30.59
CA SER A 216 7.46 5.92 -30.22
C SER A 216 8.68 6.71 -29.73
N PHE A 217 9.67 6.05 -29.13
CA PHE A 217 10.98 6.64 -28.81
C PHE A 217 11.84 6.82 -30.07
N LEU A 218 11.98 5.80 -30.91
CA LEU A 218 12.80 5.84 -32.11
C LEU A 218 12.36 6.92 -33.12
N LEU A 219 11.06 7.16 -33.20
CA LEU A 219 10.48 8.19 -34.08
C LEU A 219 10.55 9.59 -33.47
N GLY A 220 11.21 9.77 -32.32
CA GLY A 220 11.36 11.06 -31.64
C GLY A 220 10.06 11.63 -31.06
N GLY A 221 9.00 10.82 -31.02
CA GLY A 221 7.71 11.25 -30.46
C GLY A 221 7.72 11.31 -28.92
N VAL A 222 8.61 10.56 -28.29
CA VAL A 222 8.79 10.53 -26.84
C VAL A 222 10.26 10.79 -26.52
N THR A 223 10.52 11.73 -25.61
CA THR A 223 11.86 11.95 -25.05
C THR A 223 11.88 11.48 -23.61
N LEU A 224 13.00 10.94 -23.20
CA LEU A 224 13.26 10.53 -21.83
C LEU A 224 14.44 11.33 -21.30
N ASP A 225 14.16 12.27 -20.44
CA ASP A 225 15.17 13.07 -19.76
C ASP A 225 15.21 12.70 -18.28
N PHE A 226 16.33 12.98 -17.62
CA PHE A 226 16.50 12.79 -16.20
C PHE A 226 16.66 14.17 -15.55
N ASP A 227 15.70 14.54 -14.74
CA ASP A 227 15.83 15.67 -13.84
C ASP A 227 16.63 15.21 -12.62
N LEU A 228 17.83 15.78 -12.46
CA LEU A 228 18.77 15.37 -11.42
C LEU A 228 18.64 16.30 -10.22
N PRO A 229 18.75 15.75 -9.00
CA PRO A 229 18.78 16.58 -7.80
C PRO A 229 20.07 17.41 -7.76
N VAL A 230 19.91 18.73 -7.75
CA VAL A 230 21.01 19.73 -7.67
C VAL A 230 20.93 20.47 -6.36
N LEU A 231 22.08 20.61 -5.69
CA LEU A 231 22.15 21.33 -4.43
C LEU A 231 21.80 22.81 -4.66
N LYS A 232 20.82 23.31 -3.92
CA LYS A 232 20.35 24.69 -3.96
C LYS A 232 20.50 25.33 -2.60
N GLU A 233 21.06 26.53 -2.57
CA GLU A 233 21.11 27.40 -1.39
C GLU A 233 19.78 28.14 -1.26
N LEU A 234 19.08 27.93 -0.14
CA LEU A 234 17.86 28.68 0.18
C LEU A 234 18.15 29.94 0.99
N SER A 235 19.21 29.90 1.80
CA SER A 235 19.74 31.02 2.59
C SER A 235 21.18 30.69 2.98
N ALA A 236 21.90 31.68 3.52
CA ALA A 236 23.31 31.54 3.93
C ALA A 236 23.62 30.30 4.80
N THR A 237 22.62 29.71 5.45
CA THR A 237 22.76 28.56 6.34
C THR A 237 21.84 27.39 6.00
N SER A 238 21.04 27.51 4.96
CA SER A 238 20.04 26.49 4.60
C SER A 238 20.19 26.05 3.15
N PHE A 239 20.47 24.77 2.97
CA PHE A 239 20.62 24.11 1.69
C PHE A 239 19.53 23.04 1.51
N THR A 240 19.13 22.80 0.27
CA THR A 240 18.23 21.71 -0.13
C THR A 240 18.64 21.20 -1.51
N TYR A 241 18.04 20.12 -1.95
CA TYR A 241 18.14 19.70 -3.35
C TYR A 241 16.89 20.14 -4.10
N GLU A 242 17.07 20.67 -5.30
CA GLU A 242 16.01 20.98 -6.27
C GLU A 242 16.15 20.07 -7.49
N GLY A 243 15.02 19.71 -8.10
CA GLY A 243 14.97 18.68 -9.14
C GLY A 243 14.93 17.27 -8.59
N GLY A 244 14.63 16.33 -9.46
CA GLY A 244 14.43 14.95 -9.08
C GLY A 244 13.15 14.71 -8.28
N ILE A 245 13.09 13.56 -7.60
CA ILE A 245 12.03 13.21 -6.65
C ILE A 245 12.59 13.33 -5.23
N GLY A 246 12.07 14.26 -4.44
CA GLY A 246 12.38 14.40 -3.02
C GLY A 246 11.41 13.60 -2.17
N LEU A 247 11.92 12.61 -1.45
CA LEU A 247 11.14 11.81 -0.50
C LEU A 247 11.43 12.33 0.91
N PRO A 248 10.42 12.85 1.64
CA PRO A 248 10.64 13.41 2.97
C PRO A 248 11.06 12.34 3.97
N PRO A 249 11.86 12.70 5.00
CA PRO A 249 12.36 11.74 5.97
C PRO A 249 11.22 11.03 6.74
N GLU A 250 10.10 11.71 6.94
CA GLU A 250 8.90 11.14 7.57
C GLU A 250 8.35 9.95 6.78
N LEU A 251 8.28 10.07 5.45
CA LEU A 251 7.83 8.98 4.56
C LEU A 251 8.77 7.78 4.66
N ILE A 252 10.07 8.03 4.68
CA ILE A 252 11.08 6.97 4.74
C ILE A 252 11.01 6.26 6.10
N ALA A 253 11.01 7.01 7.21
CA ALA A 253 10.93 6.46 8.55
C ALA A 253 9.67 5.60 8.75
N LEU A 254 8.53 6.14 8.32
CA LEU A 254 7.25 5.46 8.44
C LEU A 254 7.21 4.17 7.61
N THR A 255 7.65 4.25 6.34
CA THR A 255 7.69 3.09 5.44
C THR A 255 8.63 2.02 5.97
N LEU A 256 9.81 2.38 6.47
CA LEU A 256 10.75 1.44 7.09
C LEU A 256 10.15 0.77 8.32
N ALA A 257 9.62 1.56 9.26
CA ALA A 257 9.05 1.02 10.49
C ALA A 257 7.87 0.07 10.21
N LEU A 258 6.91 0.51 9.39
CA LEU A 258 5.74 -0.30 9.02
C LEU A 258 6.14 -1.58 8.29
N SER A 259 7.11 -1.47 7.36
CA SER A 259 7.56 -2.63 6.57
C SER A 259 8.30 -3.63 7.43
N LEU A 260 9.27 -3.19 8.24
CA LEU A 260 10.07 -4.07 9.10
C LEU A 260 9.19 -4.76 10.16
N TYR A 261 8.28 -4.03 10.78
CA TYR A 261 7.35 -4.57 11.76
C TYR A 261 6.39 -5.57 11.13
N THR A 262 5.68 -5.19 10.06
CA THR A 262 4.65 -6.03 9.44
C THR A 262 5.26 -7.26 8.75
N ALA A 263 6.47 -7.15 8.20
CA ALA A 263 7.19 -8.27 7.61
C ALA A 263 7.39 -9.44 8.58
N THR A 264 7.49 -9.19 9.88
CA THR A 264 7.60 -10.24 10.89
C THR A 264 6.34 -11.12 10.95
N PHE A 265 5.18 -10.52 10.82
CA PHE A 265 3.90 -11.23 10.82
C PHE A 265 3.67 -11.95 9.49
N VAL A 266 4.03 -11.32 8.36
CA VAL A 266 3.99 -11.96 7.05
C VAL A 266 4.94 -13.15 7.00
N ALA A 267 6.15 -13.02 7.57
CA ALA A 267 7.12 -14.12 7.67
C ALA A 267 6.56 -15.32 8.44
N GLU A 268 5.81 -15.07 9.52
CA GLU A 268 5.15 -16.13 10.28
C GLU A 268 4.02 -16.80 9.48
N CYS A 269 3.22 -16.02 8.73
CA CYS A 269 2.22 -16.57 7.82
C CYS A 269 2.85 -17.46 6.76
N VAL A 270 3.97 -17.05 6.16
CA VAL A 270 4.71 -17.83 5.16
C VAL A 270 5.26 -19.11 5.77
N ARG A 271 5.95 -19.02 6.92
CA ARG A 271 6.49 -20.17 7.64
C ARG A 271 5.40 -21.18 7.99
N ALA A 272 4.32 -20.70 8.61
CA ALA A 272 3.20 -21.55 9.02
C ALA A 272 2.50 -22.20 7.81
N GLY A 273 2.31 -21.45 6.72
CA GLY A 273 1.68 -21.98 5.52
C GLY A 273 2.49 -23.09 4.85
N ILE A 274 3.82 -22.94 4.76
CA ILE A 274 4.70 -23.98 4.19
C ILE A 274 4.79 -25.22 5.11
N GLN A 275 4.85 -25.00 6.44
CA GLN A 275 4.87 -26.09 7.42
C GLN A 275 3.52 -26.81 7.56
N GLY A 276 2.41 -26.12 7.27
CA GLY A 276 1.06 -26.68 7.31
C GLY A 276 0.78 -27.77 6.26
N ILE A 277 1.65 -27.91 5.25
CA ILE A 277 1.50 -28.96 4.24
C ILE A 277 1.99 -30.29 4.81
N SER A 278 1.11 -31.30 4.77
CA SER A 278 1.38 -32.61 5.33
C SER A 278 2.62 -33.27 4.71
N LYS A 279 3.38 -34.00 5.53
CA LYS A 279 4.56 -34.76 5.07
C LYS A 279 4.20 -35.78 4.00
N GLY A 280 3.04 -36.43 4.12
CA GLY A 280 2.57 -37.43 3.14
C GLY A 280 2.42 -36.86 1.72
N GLN A 281 2.03 -35.61 1.55
CA GLN A 281 1.98 -34.94 0.25
C GLN A 281 3.37 -34.85 -0.41
N LYS A 282 4.39 -34.52 0.40
CA LYS A 282 5.78 -34.39 -0.05
C LYS A 282 6.37 -35.77 -0.37
N GLU A 283 6.08 -36.77 0.46
CA GLU A 283 6.53 -38.16 0.29
C GLU A 283 5.87 -38.82 -0.94
N ALA A 284 4.56 -38.64 -1.12
CA ALA A 284 3.85 -39.12 -2.31
C ALA A 284 4.42 -38.51 -3.60
N ALA A 285 4.71 -37.20 -3.58
CA ALA A 285 5.33 -36.51 -4.72
C ALA A 285 6.76 -37.02 -5.00
N ALA A 286 7.54 -37.35 -3.97
CA ALA A 286 8.86 -37.94 -4.11
C ALA A 286 8.77 -39.36 -4.69
N SER A 287 7.78 -40.16 -4.29
CA SER A 287 7.58 -41.54 -4.76
C SER A 287 7.27 -41.64 -6.25
N ILE A 288 6.70 -40.61 -6.85
CA ILE A 288 6.49 -40.50 -8.32
C ILE A 288 7.67 -39.88 -9.06
N GLY A 289 8.84 -39.66 -8.38
CA GLY A 289 10.08 -39.23 -8.99
C GLY A 289 10.23 -37.73 -9.15
N LEU A 290 9.41 -36.89 -8.47
CA LEU A 290 9.59 -35.45 -8.52
C LEU A 290 10.84 -35.00 -7.72
N THR A 291 11.62 -34.10 -8.30
CA THR A 291 12.76 -33.47 -7.61
C THR A 291 12.29 -32.53 -6.50
N PRO A 292 13.13 -32.22 -5.49
CA PRO A 292 12.75 -31.31 -4.40
C PRO A 292 12.21 -29.95 -4.89
N ASN A 293 12.78 -29.39 -5.94
CA ASN A 293 12.31 -28.15 -6.56
C ASN A 293 10.94 -28.29 -7.22
N GLN A 294 10.68 -29.42 -7.86
CA GLN A 294 9.37 -29.74 -8.45
C GLN A 294 8.32 -29.96 -7.36
N ILE A 295 8.67 -30.67 -6.29
CA ILE A 295 7.79 -30.86 -5.12
C ILE A 295 7.42 -29.51 -4.52
N LEU A 296 8.42 -28.61 -4.31
CA LEU A 296 8.16 -27.28 -3.79
C LEU A 296 7.21 -26.49 -4.71
N LYS A 297 7.51 -26.46 -6.02
CA LYS A 297 6.78 -25.61 -6.98
C LYS A 297 5.40 -26.15 -7.35
N LEU A 298 5.26 -27.47 -7.52
CA LEU A 298 4.05 -28.09 -8.04
C LEU A 298 3.09 -28.58 -6.95
N VAL A 299 3.61 -28.93 -5.76
CA VAL A 299 2.82 -29.52 -4.68
C VAL A 299 2.70 -28.59 -3.48
N VAL A 300 3.84 -28.11 -2.96
CA VAL A 300 3.86 -27.35 -1.70
C VAL A 300 3.34 -25.94 -1.91
N MET A 301 3.90 -25.18 -2.86
CA MET A 301 3.57 -23.75 -3.04
C MET A 301 2.10 -23.49 -3.37
N PRO A 302 1.44 -24.24 -4.28
CA PRO A 302 0.02 -24.01 -4.56
C PRO A 302 -0.89 -24.24 -3.35
N GLN A 303 -0.54 -25.20 -2.49
CA GLN A 303 -1.28 -25.49 -1.26
C GLN A 303 -0.93 -24.49 -0.15
N ALA A 304 0.36 -24.15 0.01
CA ALA A 304 0.84 -23.21 1.01
C ALA A 304 0.24 -21.79 0.80
N LEU A 305 0.16 -21.30 -0.43
CA LEU A 305 -0.40 -20.00 -0.74
C LEU A 305 -1.83 -19.82 -0.23
N ARG A 306 -2.65 -20.89 -0.23
CA ARG A 306 -4.01 -20.85 0.31
C ARG A 306 -4.05 -20.66 1.84
N ILE A 307 -3.04 -21.20 2.52
CA ILE A 307 -2.89 -21.04 3.97
C ILE A 307 -2.28 -19.69 4.29
N ILE A 308 -1.37 -19.18 3.44
CA ILE A 308 -0.63 -17.92 3.64
C ILE A 308 -1.52 -16.69 3.38
N ILE A 309 -2.30 -16.68 2.30
CA ILE A 309 -3.00 -15.48 1.82
C ILE A 309 -4.04 -14.95 2.81
N PRO A 310 -4.95 -15.76 3.42
CA PRO A 310 -5.96 -15.22 4.32
C PRO A 310 -5.37 -14.48 5.54
N PRO A 311 -4.42 -15.03 6.30
CA PRO A 311 -3.82 -14.32 7.42
C PRO A 311 -2.95 -13.14 6.98
N THR A 312 -2.30 -13.20 5.82
CA THR A 312 -1.53 -12.08 5.25
C THR A 312 -2.44 -10.90 4.91
N THR A 313 -3.66 -11.16 4.43
CA THR A 313 -4.66 -10.10 4.21
C THR A 313 -4.90 -9.27 5.47
N ASN A 314 -5.02 -9.93 6.63
CA ASN A 314 -5.18 -9.22 7.90
C ASN A 314 -3.98 -8.33 8.24
N GLN A 315 -2.76 -8.74 7.84
CA GLN A 315 -1.57 -7.92 8.05
C GLN A 315 -1.57 -6.67 7.17
N TYR A 316 -2.04 -6.75 5.93
CA TYR A 316 -2.19 -5.59 5.05
C TYR A 316 -3.24 -4.61 5.57
N LEU A 317 -4.37 -5.12 6.06
CA LEU A 317 -5.40 -4.30 6.72
C LEU A 317 -4.86 -3.58 7.95
N ASN A 318 -4.08 -4.29 8.79
CA ASN A 318 -3.46 -3.71 9.97
C ASN A 318 -2.40 -2.67 9.61
N LEU A 319 -1.56 -2.92 8.60
CA LEU A 319 -0.56 -1.96 8.12
C LEU A 319 -1.23 -0.67 7.64
N THR A 320 -2.29 -0.79 6.83
CA THR A 320 -3.04 0.38 6.33
C THR A 320 -3.66 1.20 7.46
N LYS A 321 -4.16 0.57 8.53
CA LYS A 321 -4.65 1.27 9.71
C LYS A 321 -3.51 1.90 10.51
N ASN A 322 -2.39 1.19 10.66
CA ASN A 322 -1.22 1.66 11.39
C ASN A 322 -0.52 2.82 10.68
N SER A 323 -0.78 3.07 9.39
CA SER A 323 -0.27 4.27 8.71
C SER A 323 -0.74 5.56 9.38
N SER A 324 -1.88 5.55 10.10
CA SER A 324 -2.36 6.69 10.90
C SER A 324 -1.40 7.11 12.04
N LEU A 325 -0.44 6.26 12.44
CA LEU A 325 0.63 6.63 13.35
C LEU A 325 1.61 7.65 12.74
N ALA A 326 1.52 7.91 11.45
CA ALA A 326 2.23 8.92 10.70
C ALA A 326 2.12 10.31 11.33
N ALA A 327 0.96 10.63 11.89
CA ALA A 327 0.71 11.89 12.59
C ALA A 327 1.69 12.15 13.75
N ALA A 328 2.25 11.11 14.36
CA ALA A 328 3.21 11.22 15.47
C ALA A 328 4.58 11.78 15.05
N ILE A 329 4.92 11.71 13.76
CA ILE A 329 6.16 12.27 13.18
C ILE A 329 5.87 13.35 12.15
N ALA A 330 4.67 13.93 12.18
CA ALA A 330 4.22 15.01 11.31
C ALA A 330 4.22 14.67 9.79
N TYR A 331 4.14 13.39 9.41
CA TYR A 331 3.90 13.04 8.02
C TYR A 331 2.44 13.40 7.65
N PRO A 332 2.21 14.13 6.53
CA PRO A 332 0.89 14.67 6.18
C PRO A 332 -0.05 13.61 5.60
N ASP A 333 -0.41 12.64 6.44
CA ASP A 333 -1.42 11.65 6.14
C ASP A 333 -2.86 12.17 6.39
N LEU A 334 -3.84 11.34 6.12
CA LEU A 334 -5.25 11.67 6.32
C LEU A 334 -5.58 12.04 7.78
N VAL A 335 -4.91 11.43 8.75
CA VAL A 335 -5.17 11.71 10.18
C VAL A 335 -4.57 13.06 10.56
N LEU A 336 -3.32 13.34 10.22
CA LEU A 336 -2.69 14.62 10.55
C LEU A 336 -3.38 15.80 9.88
N VAL A 337 -3.58 15.70 8.55
CA VAL A 337 -4.12 16.80 7.76
C VAL A 337 -5.60 17.01 8.04
N PHE A 338 -6.40 15.96 7.93
CA PHE A 338 -7.86 16.12 7.98
C PHE A 338 -8.41 15.97 9.39
N ALA A 339 -8.12 14.88 10.11
CA ALA A 339 -8.58 14.71 11.48
C ALA A 339 -7.80 15.54 12.52
N GLY A 340 -6.66 16.10 12.15
CA GLY A 340 -5.88 17.03 12.96
C GLY A 340 -6.12 18.49 12.55
N THR A 341 -5.43 18.95 11.49
CA THR A 341 -5.39 20.37 11.10
C THR A 341 -6.77 20.89 10.70
N ALA A 342 -7.47 20.24 9.77
CA ALA A 342 -8.78 20.69 9.33
C ALA A 342 -9.82 20.66 10.47
N LEU A 343 -9.76 19.66 11.35
CA LEU A 343 -10.61 19.60 12.53
C LEU A 343 -10.36 20.78 13.48
N MET A 344 -9.10 21.10 13.76
CA MET A 344 -8.75 22.21 14.67
C MET A 344 -9.17 23.57 14.11
N GLN A 345 -9.09 23.76 12.81
CA GLN A 345 -9.48 25.03 12.18
C GLN A 345 -11.00 25.19 12.07
N THR A 346 -11.72 24.14 11.70
CA THR A 346 -13.16 24.23 11.42
C THR A 346 -14.05 23.94 12.62
N GLY A 347 -13.54 23.22 13.64
CA GLY A 347 -14.34 22.71 14.75
C GLY A 347 -15.39 21.66 14.36
N LYS A 348 -15.43 21.20 13.10
CA LYS A 348 -16.42 20.24 12.57
C LYS A 348 -16.06 18.79 12.92
N ALA A 349 -16.05 18.48 14.22
CA ALA A 349 -15.52 17.22 14.75
C ALA A 349 -16.29 15.99 14.24
N ILE A 350 -17.61 16.04 14.22
CA ILE A 350 -18.44 14.89 13.85
C ILE A 350 -18.26 14.59 12.37
N GLU A 351 -18.32 15.61 11.53
CA GLU A 351 -18.18 15.49 10.08
C GLU A 351 -16.82 14.95 9.70
N ILE A 352 -15.75 15.57 10.21
CA ILE A 352 -14.38 15.23 9.86
C ILE A 352 -13.99 13.84 10.37
N VAL A 353 -14.32 13.52 11.62
CA VAL A 353 -14.03 12.19 12.17
C VAL A 353 -14.84 11.12 11.43
N SER A 354 -16.12 11.39 11.11
CA SER A 354 -16.94 10.46 10.32
C SER A 354 -16.38 10.20 8.94
N ILE A 355 -15.96 11.25 8.20
CA ILE A 355 -15.32 11.12 6.89
C ILE A 355 -14.05 10.29 7.03
N THR A 356 -13.20 10.60 7.99
CA THR A 356 -11.94 9.89 8.21
C THR A 356 -12.17 8.40 8.52
N MET A 357 -13.10 8.09 9.42
CA MET A 357 -13.45 6.71 9.77
C MET A 357 -14.03 5.95 8.58
N LEU A 358 -14.96 6.57 7.82
CA LEU A 358 -15.54 5.97 6.62
C LEU A 358 -14.49 5.74 5.53
N THR A 359 -13.50 6.61 5.43
CA THR A 359 -12.39 6.45 4.48
C THR A 359 -11.55 5.23 4.84
N TYR A 360 -11.09 5.10 6.10
CA TYR A 360 -10.34 3.90 6.53
C TYR A 360 -11.17 2.61 6.43
N LEU A 361 -12.48 2.68 6.69
CA LEU A 361 -13.38 1.55 6.46
C LEU A 361 -13.42 1.17 4.98
N THR A 362 -13.59 2.15 4.10
CA THR A 362 -13.63 1.93 2.63
C THR A 362 -12.32 1.33 2.12
N LEU A 363 -11.17 1.87 2.55
CA LEU A 363 -9.86 1.32 2.22
C LEU A 363 -9.72 -0.14 2.69
N SER A 364 -10.15 -0.41 3.92
CA SER A 364 -10.11 -1.77 4.47
C SER A 364 -10.99 -2.74 3.67
N LEU A 365 -12.20 -2.31 3.31
CA LEU A 365 -13.11 -3.11 2.49
C LEU A 365 -12.57 -3.33 1.07
N ALA A 366 -11.94 -2.32 0.47
CA ALA A 366 -11.30 -2.43 -0.84
C ALA A 366 -10.15 -3.44 -0.84
N ILE A 367 -9.26 -3.36 0.15
CA ILE A 367 -8.16 -4.34 0.32
C ILE A 367 -8.73 -5.74 0.55
N ALA A 368 -9.71 -5.89 1.43
CA ALA A 368 -10.35 -7.18 1.69
C ALA A 368 -11.01 -7.77 0.45
N ALA A 369 -11.71 -6.95 -0.34
CA ALA A 369 -12.35 -7.37 -1.59
C ALA A 369 -11.32 -7.83 -2.63
N LEU A 370 -10.22 -7.06 -2.80
CA LEU A 370 -9.14 -7.39 -3.72
C LEU A 370 -8.45 -8.70 -3.32
N MET A 371 -8.16 -8.88 -2.04
CA MET A 371 -7.51 -10.10 -1.54
C MET A 371 -8.43 -11.31 -1.57
N ASN A 372 -9.72 -11.15 -1.31
CA ASN A 372 -10.70 -12.22 -1.45
C ASN A 372 -10.88 -12.64 -2.92
N TRP A 373 -10.88 -11.67 -3.84
CA TRP A 373 -10.91 -11.96 -5.27
C TRP A 373 -9.65 -12.74 -5.71
N TYR A 374 -8.47 -12.34 -5.22
CA TYR A 374 -7.21 -13.04 -5.48
C TYR A 374 -7.22 -14.46 -4.89
N ASN A 375 -7.69 -14.62 -3.65
CA ASN A 375 -7.81 -15.91 -2.97
C ASN A 375 -8.71 -16.89 -3.74
N LYS A 376 -9.88 -16.42 -4.23
CA LYS A 376 -10.78 -17.24 -5.07
C LYS A 376 -10.16 -17.71 -6.38
N ARG A 377 -9.19 -16.98 -6.95
CA ARG A 377 -8.47 -17.39 -8.16
C ARG A 377 -7.46 -18.50 -7.92
N ILE A 378 -6.93 -18.61 -6.71
CA ILE A 378 -5.94 -19.63 -6.31
C ILE A 378 -6.63 -20.87 -5.76
N GLU A 379 -7.91 -20.78 -5.47
CA GLU A 379 -8.70 -21.92 -5.00
C GLU A 379 -8.71 -23.04 -6.06
N ILE A 380 -8.18 -24.27 -5.72
CA ILE A 380 -8.28 -25.43 -6.60
C ILE A 380 -9.74 -25.88 -6.50
N LYS A 381 -10.46 -25.85 -7.56
CA LYS A 381 -11.79 -26.47 -7.63
C LYS A 381 -11.56 -27.99 -7.54
N GLU A 382 -11.88 -28.57 -6.40
CA GLU A 382 -12.09 -30.01 -6.31
C GLU A 382 -13.25 -30.35 -7.25
N LYS A 383 -12.97 -31.19 -8.26
CA LYS A 383 -14.00 -31.73 -9.14
C LYS A 383 -14.63 -32.94 -8.47
#